data_8983de7e40c3b63f3e3a11c91ee0e46d
#
_entry.id   8983de7e40c3b63f3e3a11c91ee0e46d
#
_cell.length_a   1.000
_cell.length_b   1.000
_cell.length_c   1.000
_cell.angle_alpha   90.00
_cell.angle_beta   90.00
_cell.angle_gamma   90.00
#
_symmetry.space_group_name_H-M   'P 1'
#
loop_
_entity.id
_entity.type
_entity.pdbx_description
1 polymer ?
#
loop_
_entity_poly.entity_id
_entity_poly.type
_entity_poly.pdbx_seq_one_letter_code
_entity_poly.pdbx_strand_id
1 'polypeptide(L)'
;MPRRKLKSDEAELWERVAKTATPLSLPKYVNSVAKPKPKINPKKKEKFELNKFEIGANAVQKIVKNDLKPSISSALENAPVQMDYKAFKKMKRGKSTPEATFDLHGMTVAQAHAALIHFLMTSYSRNMRLVLVITGKGKFQTDTGPIPRQIGILRHQVPQWLRMPPLRDKILQVSEAHGKHGGIGAYYVYLRK
;
A
#
# COMPACT_ATOMS: atom_id res chain seq x y z
N MET A 1 29.92 -22.34 -23.79
CA MET A 1 29.61 -22.09 -25.21
C MET A 1 30.84 -21.46 -25.86
N PRO A 2 31.37 -21.95 -26.99
CA PRO A 2 32.53 -21.37 -27.62
C PRO A 2 32.20 -19.98 -28.17
N ARG A 3 33.07 -18.99 -27.89
CA ARG A 3 32.90 -17.62 -28.40
C ARG A 3 33.16 -17.61 -29.90
N ARG A 4 32.18 -17.15 -30.69
CA ARG A 4 32.30 -16.98 -32.13
C ARG A 4 33.40 -15.94 -32.42
N LYS A 5 34.34 -16.25 -33.28
CA LYS A 5 35.33 -15.28 -33.79
C LYS A 5 34.65 -14.39 -34.82
N LEU A 6 34.93 -13.07 -34.77
CA LEU A 6 34.43 -12.09 -35.72
C LEU A 6 35.07 -12.36 -37.12
N LYS A 7 34.28 -12.19 -38.18
CA LYS A 7 34.76 -12.21 -39.55
C LYS A 7 35.47 -10.89 -39.86
N SER A 8 36.37 -10.87 -40.86
CA SER A 8 37.11 -9.68 -41.26
C SER A 8 36.24 -8.46 -41.53
N ASP A 9 35.12 -8.68 -42.23
CA ASP A 9 34.17 -7.63 -42.59
C ASP A 9 33.43 -7.04 -41.35
N GLU A 10 33.17 -7.89 -40.36
CA GLU A 10 32.57 -7.46 -39.07
C GLU A 10 33.60 -6.64 -38.26
N ALA A 11 34.88 -6.96 -38.35
CA ALA A 11 35.94 -6.21 -37.66
C ALA A 11 36.13 -4.81 -38.26
N GLU A 12 36.11 -4.69 -39.59
CA GLU A 12 36.19 -3.38 -40.26
C GLU A 12 34.98 -2.48 -39.92
N LEU A 13 33.80 -3.03 -39.86
CA LEU A 13 32.61 -2.29 -39.43
C LEU A 13 32.76 -1.78 -38.01
N TRP A 14 33.28 -2.60 -37.12
CA TRP A 14 33.51 -2.21 -35.70
C TRP A 14 34.58 -1.11 -35.59
N GLU A 15 35.68 -1.18 -36.37
CA GLU A 15 36.66 -0.10 -36.38
C GLU A 15 36.08 1.22 -36.89
N ARG A 16 35.20 1.17 -37.88
CA ARG A 16 34.53 2.36 -38.42
C ARG A 16 33.61 3.00 -37.38
N VAL A 17 32.85 2.19 -36.65
CA VAL A 17 32.00 2.65 -35.55
C VAL A 17 32.82 3.17 -34.36
N ALA A 18 33.92 2.51 -34.01
CA ALA A 18 34.80 2.95 -32.94
C ALA A 18 35.49 4.30 -33.23
N LYS A 19 35.79 4.61 -34.50
CA LYS A 19 36.31 5.92 -34.89
C LYS A 19 35.30 7.06 -34.81
N THR A 20 34.00 6.76 -34.87
CA THR A 20 32.94 7.77 -34.74
C THR A 20 32.48 7.96 -33.31
N ALA A 21 32.82 7.04 -32.41
CA ALA A 21 32.44 7.14 -30.99
C ALA A 21 33.40 8.08 -30.26
N THR A 22 32.85 9.13 -29.67
CA THR A 22 33.60 10.00 -28.74
C THR A 22 33.79 9.25 -27.42
N PRO A 23 35.04 8.95 -27.01
CA PRO A 23 35.21 8.26 -25.71
C PRO A 23 34.71 9.13 -24.57
N LEU A 24 33.86 8.58 -23.72
CA LEU A 24 33.49 9.23 -22.48
C LEU A 24 34.77 9.44 -21.67
N SER A 25 35.17 10.70 -21.49
CA SER A 25 36.25 11.05 -20.58
C SER A 25 35.84 10.70 -19.16
N LEU A 26 36.34 9.56 -18.69
CA LEU A 26 36.27 9.24 -17.28
C LEU A 26 36.98 10.35 -16.51
N PRO A 27 36.37 10.94 -15.46
CA PRO A 27 37.08 11.91 -14.65
C PRO A 27 38.37 11.28 -14.13
N LYS A 28 39.53 11.89 -14.46
CA LYS A 28 40.81 11.46 -13.92
C LYS A 28 40.69 11.48 -12.39
N TYR A 29 40.69 10.29 -11.78
CA TYR A 29 40.82 10.17 -10.34
C TYR A 29 42.14 10.85 -9.95
N VAL A 30 42.03 12.05 -9.44
CA VAL A 30 43.17 12.72 -8.82
C VAL A 30 43.48 11.90 -7.57
N ASN A 31 44.60 11.16 -7.61
CA ASN A 31 45.11 10.52 -6.40
C ASN A 31 45.35 11.60 -5.37
N SER A 32 44.33 11.84 -4.52
CA SER A 32 44.50 12.68 -3.36
C SER A 32 45.57 12.01 -2.50
N VAL A 33 46.65 12.76 -2.27
CA VAL A 33 47.75 12.43 -1.38
C VAL A 33 47.20 11.73 -0.15
N ALA A 34 47.62 10.49 0.07
CA ALA A 34 47.18 9.69 1.19
C ALA A 34 47.47 10.42 2.51
N LYS A 35 46.42 10.89 3.18
CA LYS A 35 46.54 11.37 4.55
C LYS A 35 47.16 10.26 5.41
N PRO A 36 48.14 10.54 6.26
CA PRO A 36 48.75 9.53 7.12
C PRO A 36 47.66 8.85 7.94
N LYS A 37 47.56 7.54 7.80
CA LYS A 37 46.60 6.72 8.58
C LYS A 37 46.85 6.96 10.06
N PRO A 38 45.82 7.32 10.87
CA PRO A 38 46.03 7.40 12.31
C PRO A 38 46.49 6.05 12.81
N LYS A 39 47.53 6.03 13.61
CA LYS A 39 48.05 4.81 14.30
C LYS A 39 46.92 4.33 15.21
N ILE A 40 46.17 3.32 14.75
CA ILE A 40 45.15 2.68 15.55
C ILE A 40 45.95 1.84 16.58
N ASN A 41 45.99 2.31 17.82
CA ASN A 41 46.43 1.49 18.91
C ASN A 41 45.56 0.22 18.94
N PRO A 42 46.15 -0.99 18.97
CA PRO A 42 45.34 -2.21 19.01
C PRO A 42 44.57 -2.19 20.34
N LYS A 43 43.30 -1.84 20.28
CA LYS A 43 42.38 -2.02 21.40
C LYS A 43 42.52 -3.49 21.83
N LYS A 44 42.88 -3.71 23.08
CA LYS A 44 42.88 -5.00 23.72
C LYS A 44 41.64 -5.76 23.31
N LYS A 45 41.77 -6.87 22.59
CA LYS A 45 40.65 -7.72 22.22
C LYS A 45 40.02 -8.21 23.53
N GLU A 46 38.88 -7.62 23.87
CA GLU A 46 38.03 -8.15 24.92
C GLU A 46 37.68 -9.58 24.50
N LYS A 47 38.10 -10.55 25.27
CA LYS A 47 37.70 -11.95 25.05
C LYS A 47 36.22 -12.00 25.33
N PHE A 48 35.40 -12.03 24.27
CA PHE A 48 33.99 -12.37 24.38
C PHE A 48 33.93 -13.81 24.89
N GLU A 49 33.69 -13.99 26.17
CA GLU A 49 33.33 -15.28 26.75
C GLU A 49 31.90 -15.56 26.28
N LEU A 50 31.78 -16.39 25.26
CA LEU A 50 30.50 -16.92 24.83
C LEU A 50 29.97 -17.80 25.98
N ASN A 51 28.92 -17.33 26.66
CA ASN A 51 28.18 -18.16 27.59
C ASN A 51 27.78 -19.46 26.88
N LYS A 52 28.02 -20.61 27.55
CA LYS A 52 27.70 -21.92 27.00
C LYS A 52 26.27 -21.88 26.45
N PHE A 53 26.15 -22.04 25.13
CA PHE A 53 24.87 -22.11 24.45
C PHE A 53 24.35 -23.54 24.59
N GLU A 54 23.27 -23.74 25.32
CA GLU A 54 22.53 -24.99 25.37
C GLU A 54 21.45 -24.99 24.31
N ILE A 55 21.55 -25.95 23.37
CA ILE A 55 20.52 -26.18 22.37
C ILE A 55 19.25 -26.65 23.10
N GLY A 56 18.18 -25.86 23.08
CA GLY A 56 16.91 -26.16 23.77
C GLY A 56 16.65 -25.30 25.01
N ALA A 57 17.51 -24.36 25.38
CA ALA A 57 17.14 -23.33 26.32
C ALA A 57 15.91 -22.59 25.81
N ASN A 58 14.81 -22.60 26.59
CA ASN A 58 13.58 -21.88 26.25
C ASN A 58 13.91 -20.41 26.01
N ALA A 59 14.03 -20.03 24.76
CA ALA A 59 14.04 -18.63 24.38
C ALA A 59 12.73 -18.06 24.88
N VAL A 60 12.77 -17.24 25.91
CA VAL A 60 11.63 -16.40 26.28
C VAL A 60 11.34 -15.56 25.03
N GLN A 61 10.39 -16.01 24.23
CA GLN A 61 9.89 -15.23 23.10
C GLN A 61 9.35 -13.93 23.69
N LYS A 62 10.20 -12.91 23.75
CA LYS A 62 9.67 -11.54 23.81
C LYS A 62 8.76 -11.44 22.60
N ILE A 63 7.47 -11.50 22.84
CA ILE A 63 6.46 -11.16 21.82
C ILE A 63 6.79 -9.73 21.42
N VAL A 64 7.60 -9.59 20.39
CA VAL A 64 7.80 -8.31 19.73
C VAL A 64 6.41 -7.98 19.21
N LYS A 65 5.69 -7.10 19.90
CA LYS A 65 4.46 -6.51 19.38
C LYS A 65 4.86 -5.83 18.09
N ASN A 66 4.67 -6.54 16.98
CA ASN A 66 4.88 -5.95 15.67
C ASN A 66 3.88 -4.80 15.56
N ASP A 67 4.39 -3.59 15.55
CA ASP A 67 3.62 -2.34 15.36
C ASP A 67 3.19 -2.21 13.89
N LEU A 68 2.64 -3.29 13.35
CA LEU A 68 2.02 -3.28 12.04
C LEU A 68 0.74 -2.46 12.15
N LYS A 69 0.61 -1.47 11.29
CA LYS A 69 -0.65 -0.71 11.18
C LYS A 69 -1.82 -1.70 11.08
N PRO A 70 -2.86 -1.55 11.88
CA PRO A 70 -4.01 -2.45 11.85
C PRO A 70 -4.60 -2.48 10.43
N SER A 71 -5.14 -3.62 10.04
CA SER A 71 -5.84 -3.72 8.75
C SER A 71 -6.98 -2.70 8.70
N ILE A 72 -7.38 -2.27 7.51
CA ILE A 72 -8.46 -1.28 7.37
C ILE A 72 -9.76 -1.80 8.00
N SER A 73 -10.04 -3.09 7.85
CA SER A 73 -11.18 -3.73 8.50
C SER A 73 -11.10 -3.61 10.02
N SER A 74 -9.96 -3.96 10.62
CA SER A 74 -9.79 -3.83 12.08
C SER A 74 -9.79 -2.37 12.54
N ALA A 75 -9.26 -1.44 11.74
CA ALA A 75 -9.31 -0.02 12.04
C ALA A 75 -10.73 0.57 11.97
N LEU A 76 -11.60 0.04 11.09
CA LEU A 76 -13.01 0.42 11.02
C LEU A 76 -13.85 -0.22 12.13
N GLU A 77 -13.54 -1.46 12.52
CA GLU A 77 -14.23 -2.15 13.61
C GLU A 77 -13.91 -1.55 14.98
N ASN A 78 -12.65 -1.16 15.19
CA ASN A 78 -12.19 -0.53 16.43
C ASN A 78 -12.46 0.98 16.49
N ALA A 79 -12.99 1.59 15.42
CA ALA A 79 -13.33 3.00 15.42
C ALA A 79 -14.49 3.28 16.40
N PRO A 80 -14.41 4.37 17.18
CA PRO A 80 -15.50 4.73 18.09
C PRO A 80 -16.79 4.97 17.32
N VAL A 81 -17.90 4.45 17.86
CA VAL A 81 -19.21 4.64 17.25
C VAL A 81 -19.71 6.05 17.58
N GLN A 82 -19.91 6.89 16.54
CA GLN A 82 -20.33 8.28 16.68
C GLN A 82 -21.85 8.47 16.44
N MET A 83 -22.57 7.39 16.20
CA MET A 83 -24.02 7.40 15.95
C MET A 83 -24.76 6.63 17.04
N ASP A 84 -26.10 6.74 17.05
CA ASP A 84 -26.92 5.95 17.97
C ASP A 84 -26.62 4.46 17.86
N TYR A 85 -26.38 3.82 19.01
CA TYR A 85 -25.96 2.42 19.06
C TYR A 85 -27.03 1.45 18.50
N LYS A 86 -28.32 1.74 18.71
CA LYS A 86 -29.40 0.90 18.15
C LYS A 86 -29.42 0.98 16.61
N ALA A 87 -29.27 2.19 16.07
CA ALA A 87 -29.21 2.43 14.64
C ALA A 87 -27.95 1.76 14.04
N PHE A 88 -26.81 1.89 14.69
CA PHE A 88 -25.55 1.23 14.27
C PHE A 88 -25.70 -0.30 14.24
N LYS A 89 -26.24 -0.89 15.30
CA LYS A 89 -26.46 -2.34 15.36
C LYS A 89 -27.44 -2.84 14.31
N LYS A 90 -28.51 -2.06 14.02
CA LYS A 90 -29.48 -2.35 12.96
C LYS A 90 -28.82 -2.31 11.57
N MET A 91 -27.98 -1.29 11.32
CA MET A 91 -27.20 -1.10 10.10
C MET A 91 -26.20 -2.26 9.90
N LYS A 92 -25.39 -2.57 10.93
CA LYS A 92 -24.35 -3.64 10.86
C LYS A 92 -24.99 -5.03 10.64
N ARG A 93 -26.21 -5.27 11.08
CA ARG A 93 -26.99 -6.49 10.82
C ARG A 93 -27.66 -6.53 9.44
N GLY A 94 -27.47 -5.51 8.61
CA GLY A 94 -28.10 -5.41 7.28
C GLY A 94 -29.62 -5.24 7.30
N LYS A 95 -30.18 -4.79 8.46
CA LYS A 95 -31.62 -4.52 8.63
C LYS A 95 -32.00 -3.09 8.22
N SER A 96 -31.03 -2.21 7.98
CA SER A 96 -31.25 -0.87 7.47
C SER A 96 -31.09 -0.87 5.98
N THR A 97 -32.08 -0.33 5.27
CA THR A 97 -32.02 -0.19 3.81
C THR A 97 -31.23 1.06 3.45
N PRO A 98 -30.19 0.99 2.62
CA PRO A 98 -29.51 2.18 2.12
C PRO A 98 -30.46 3.02 1.26
N GLU A 99 -30.43 4.34 1.44
CA GLU A 99 -31.24 5.28 0.67
C GLU A 99 -30.70 5.51 -0.74
N ALA A 100 -29.38 5.34 -0.89
CA ALA A 100 -28.70 5.34 -2.19
C ALA A 100 -27.56 4.34 -2.21
N THR A 101 -27.26 3.83 -3.40
CA THR A 101 -26.15 2.89 -3.62
C THR A 101 -25.29 3.40 -4.76
N PHE A 102 -23.98 3.35 -4.56
CA PHE A 102 -23.01 3.72 -5.58
C PHE A 102 -21.99 2.64 -5.79
N ASP A 103 -21.83 2.22 -7.01
CA ASP A 103 -20.92 1.13 -7.38
C ASP A 103 -19.68 1.69 -8.11
N LEU A 104 -18.52 1.42 -7.52
CA LEU A 104 -17.21 1.83 -8.01
C LEU A 104 -16.46 0.72 -8.74
N HIS A 105 -17.05 -0.49 -8.83
CA HIS A 105 -16.34 -1.62 -9.42
C HIS A 105 -15.96 -1.32 -10.88
N GLY A 106 -14.74 -1.69 -11.27
CA GLY A 106 -14.24 -1.44 -12.63
C GLY A 106 -13.75 -0.02 -12.90
N MET A 107 -13.95 0.94 -11.99
CA MET A 107 -13.42 2.30 -12.14
C MET A 107 -11.93 2.35 -11.82
N THR A 108 -11.23 3.25 -12.49
CA THR A 108 -9.86 3.63 -12.10
C THR A 108 -9.89 4.44 -10.80
N VAL A 109 -8.75 4.48 -10.10
CA VAL A 109 -8.61 5.21 -8.82
C VAL A 109 -9.03 6.68 -8.96
N ALA A 110 -8.59 7.36 -10.04
CA ALA A 110 -8.89 8.76 -10.26
C ALA A 110 -10.38 8.99 -10.54
N GLN A 111 -11.00 8.15 -11.38
CA GLN A 111 -12.43 8.22 -11.67
C GLN A 111 -13.28 7.95 -10.43
N ALA A 112 -12.93 6.89 -9.68
CA ALA A 112 -13.63 6.51 -8.47
C ALA A 112 -13.58 7.60 -7.39
N HIS A 113 -12.44 8.28 -7.22
CA HIS A 113 -12.30 9.35 -6.24
C HIS A 113 -13.22 10.55 -6.56
N ALA A 114 -13.18 11.06 -7.81
CA ALA A 114 -14.02 12.19 -8.22
C ALA A 114 -15.52 11.83 -8.14
N ALA A 115 -15.89 10.66 -8.62
CA ALA A 115 -17.26 10.18 -8.63
C ALA A 115 -17.81 9.96 -7.21
N LEU A 116 -16.98 9.42 -6.30
CA LEU A 116 -17.35 9.23 -4.90
C LEU A 116 -17.62 10.56 -4.19
N ILE A 117 -16.78 11.57 -4.39
CA ILE A 117 -16.98 12.90 -3.82
C ILE A 117 -18.31 13.49 -4.31
N HIS A 118 -18.52 13.47 -5.60
CA HIS A 118 -19.76 13.98 -6.20
C HIS A 118 -21.01 13.27 -5.67
N PHE A 119 -20.98 11.94 -5.61
CA PHE A 119 -22.07 11.12 -5.08
C PHE A 119 -22.40 11.45 -3.63
N LEU A 120 -21.40 11.52 -2.76
CA LEU A 120 -21.60 11.77 -1.33
C LEU A 120 -22.07 13.22 -1.07
N MET A 121 -21.55 14.19 -1.81
CA MET A 121 -21.99 15.58 -1.70
C MET A 121 -23.44 15.73 -2.15
N THR A 122 -23.82 15.07 -3.24
CA THR A 122 -25.21 15.05 -3.73
C THR A 122 -26.15 14.33 -2.73
N SER A 123 -25.70 13.21 -2.17
CA SER A 123 -26.47 12.47 -1.15
C SER A 123 -26.67 13.32 0.11
N TYR A 124 -25.63 14.03 0.53
CA TYR A 124 -25.70 14.94 1.66
C TYR A 124 -26.68 16.11 1.41
N SER A 125 -26.64 16.75 0.23
CA SER A 125 -27.54 17.84 -0.12
C SER A 125 -29.01 17.38 -0.20
N ARG A 126 -29.24 16.10 -0.50
CA ARG A 126 -30.56 15.46 -0.50
C ARG A 126 -31.01 14.99 0.88
N ASN A 127 -30.26 15.30 1.94
CA ASN A 127 -30.53 14.87 3.33
C ASN A 127 -30.60 13.35 3.53
N MET A 128 -29.96 12.57 2.65
CA MET A 128 -29.86 11.12 2.84
C MET A 128 -29.00 10.79 4.05
N ARG A 129 -29.35 9.71 4.76
CA ARG A 129 -28.65 9.32 5.98
C ARG A 129 -27.74 8.13 5.78
N LEU A 130 -28.22 7.09 5.13
CA LEU A 130 -27.47 5.87 4.94
C LEU A 130 -27.27 5.61 3.47
N VAL A 131 -26.03 5.66 3.03
CA VAL A 131 -25.65 5.32 1.66
C VAL A 131 -24.69 4.14 1.64
N LEU A 132 -24.74 3.36 0.56
CA LEU A 132 -23.91 2.19 0.33
C LEU A 132 -22.91 2.49 -0.79
N VAL A 133 -21.64 2.25 -0.53
CA VAL A 133 -20.56 2.37 -1.51
C VAL A 133 -19.99 0.99 -1.77
N ILE A 134 -20.09 0.50 -2.99
CA ILE A 134 -19.59 -0.81 -3.43
C ILE A 134 -18.26 -0.59 -4.15
N THR A 135 -17.20 -1.23 -3.65
CA THR A 135 -15.84 -1.16 -4.23
C THR A 135 -15.46 -2.41 -4.98
N GLY A 136 -16.25 -3.47 -4.78
CA GLY A 136 -15.92 -4.82 -5.24
C GLY A 136 -14.90 -5.52 -4.34
N LYS A 137 -14.84 -6.83 -4.45
CA LYS A 137 -13.93 -7.68 -3.66
C LYS A 137 -12.51 -7.71 -4.22
N GLY A 138 -12.31 -7.22 -5.46
CA GLY A 138 -11.09 -7.43 -6.23
C GLY A 138 -11.05 -8.84 -6.80
N LYS A 139 -11.07 -8.99 -8.12
CA LYS A 139 -10.86 -10.29 -8.76
C LYS A 139 -9.36 -10.59 -8.74
N PHE A 140 -9.01 -11.81 -8.36
CA PHE A 140 -7.72 -12.39 -8.67
C PHE A 140 -7.65 -12.53 -10.20
N GLN A 141 -7.10 -11.57 -10.89
CA GLN A 141 -6.58 -11.84 -12.21
C GLN A 141 -5.20 -12.46 -12.00
N THR A 142 -5.02 -13.69 -12.46
CA THR A 142 -3.72 -14.30 -12.66
C THR A 142 -3.02 -13.52 -13.78
N ASP A 143 -2.58 -12.31 -13.44
CA ASP A 143 -1.77 -11.50 -14.32
C ASP A 143 -0.37 -12.09 -14.28
N THR A 144 0.01 -12.77 -15.35
CA THR A 144 1.34 -13.34 -15.59
C THR A 144 2.42 -12.25 -15.77
N GLY A 145 2.11 -11.01 -15.40
CA GLY A 145 3.05 -9.88 -15.47
C GLY A 145 4.07 -9.90 -14.33
N PRO A 146 5.31 -9.37 -14.56
CA PRO A 146 6.37 -9.34 -13.55
C PRO A 146 6.07 -8.44 -12.36
N ILE A 147 5.04 -7.61 -12.41
CA ILE A 147 4.65 -6.68 -11.34
C ILE A 147 3.29 -7.10 -10.80
N PRO A 148 3.20 -7.56 -9.53
CA PRO A 148 1.91 -7.92 -8.94
C PRO A 148 1.03 -6.67 -8.80
N ARG A 149 -0.12 -6.65 -9.49
CA ARG A 149 -1.11 -5.59 -9.30
C ARG A 149 -1.82 -5.78 -7.96
N GLN A 150 -1.89 -4.72 -7.18
CA GLN A 150 -2.60 -4.75 -5.91
C GLN A 150 -4.09 -5.01 -6.14
N ILE A 151 -4.54 -6.15 -5.61
CA ILE A 151 -5.94 -6.56 -5.72
C ILE A 151 -6.79 -5.71 -4.76
N GLY A 152 -7.93 -5.20 -5.26
CA GLY A 152 -8.87 -4.46 -4.42
C GLY A 152 -8.37 -3.08 -3.97
N ILE A 153 -7.64 -2.37 -4.81
CA ILE A 153 -7.11 -1.02 -4.52
C ILE A 153 -8.21 -0.10 -3.97
N LEU A 154 -9.38 -0.08 -4.61
CA LEU A 154 -10.50 0.78 -4.18
C LEU A 154 -11.00 0.42 -2.78
N ARG A 155 -11.00 -0.86 -2.43
CA ARG A 155 -11.37 -1.31 -1.08
C ARG A 155 -10.46 -0.70 -0.01
N HIS A 156 -9.19 -0.53 -0.31
CA HIS A 156 -8.23 0.05 0.62
C HIS A 156 -8.25 1.59 0.61
N GLN A 157 -8.50 2.21 -0.54
CA GLN A 157 -8.45 3.67 -0.67
C GLN A 157 -9.75 4.36 -0.25
N VAL A 158 -10.91 3.78 -0.54
CA VAL A 158 -12.22 4.39 -0.20
C VAL A 158 -12.33 4.76 1.28
N PRO A 159 -12.02 3.89 2.26
CA PRO A 159 -12.07 4.28 3.67
C PRO A 159 -11.13 5.42 4.04
N GLN A 160 -10.01 5.57 3.34
CA GLN A 160 -9.09 6.68 3.54
C GLN A 160 -9.69 7.99 3.01
N TRP A 161 -10.24 7.97 1.78
CA TRP A 161 -10.90 9.15 1.18
C TRP A 161 -12.07 9.64 2.02
N LEU A 162 -12.86 8.74 2.60
CA LEU A 162 -13.98 9.08 3.46
C LEU A 162 -13.56 9.82 4.76
N ARG A 163 -12.30 9.68 5.17
CA ARG A 163 -11.73 10.36 6.33
C ARG A 163 -11.02 11.68 5.98
N MET A 164 -10.93 12.00 4.70
CA MET A 164 -10.25 13.22 4.21
C MET A 164 -11.27 14.32 3.87
N PRO A 165 -10.86 15.59 3.94
CA PRO A 165 -11.67 16.69 3.39
C PRO A 165 -11.90 16.47 1.88
N PRO A 166 -13.07 16.86 1.34
CA PRO A 166 -14.20 17.54 1.99
C PRO A 166 -15.23 16.59 2.63
N LEU A 167 -15.03 15.26 2.56
CA LEU A 167 -16.03 14.27 2.96
C LEU A 167 -16.11 14.08 4.49
N ARG A 168 -14.99 14.20 5.18
CA ARG A 168 -14.88 13.96 6.62
C ARG A 168 -15.96 14.68 7.43
N ASP A 169 -16.20 15.95 7.12
CA ASP A 169 -17.12 16.77 7.89
C ASP A 169 -18.61 16.42 7.65
N LYS A 170 -18.90 15.75 6.53
CA LYS A 170 -20.24 15.31 6.15
C LYS A 170 -20.56 13.89 6.61
N ILE A 171 -19.56 13.14 6.99
CA ILE A 171 -19.70 11.73 7.39
C ILE A 171 -19.71 11.63 8.91
N LEU A 172 -20.68 10.88 9.43
CA LEU A 172 -20.78 10.58 10.85
C LEU A 172 -20.11 9.25 11.18
N GLN A 173 -20.39 8.21 10.39
CA GLN A 173 -19.87 6.87 10.63
C GLN A 173 -19.63 6.13 9.33
N VAL A 174 -18.55 5.35 9.30
CA VAL A 174 -18.23 4.41 8.22
C VAL A 174 -18.10 3.02 8.82
N SER A 175 -18.68 2.02 8.19
CA SER A 175 -18.49 0.61 8.58
C SER A 175 -18.54 -0.31 7.35
N GLU A 176 -17.97 -1.50 7.46
CA GLU A 176 -18.14 -2.52 6.43
C GLU A 176 -19.62 -2.92 6.33
N ALA A 177 -20.07 -3.16 5.10
CA ALA A 177 -21.45 -3.55 4.85
C ALA A 177 -21.70 -5.00 5.28
N HIS A 178 -22.95 -5.31 5.56
CA HIS A 178 -23.37 -6.68 5.82
C HIS A 178 -23.26 -7.54 4.55
N GLY A 179 -23.08 -8.86 4.69
CA GLY A 179 -22.97 -9.79 3.56
C GLY A 179 -24.06 -9.67 2.50
N LYS A 180 -25.29 -9.31 2.88
CA LYS A 180 -26.43 -9.04 1.98
C LYS A 180 -26.19 -7.83 1.05
N HIS A 181 -25.37 -6.86 1.47
CA HIS A 181 -25.09 -5.62 0.76
C HIS A 181 -23.63 -5.56 0.25
N GLY A 182 -22.99 -6.72 0.02
CA GLY A 182 -21.65 -6.81 -0.55
C GLY A 182 -20.53 -7.18 0.41
N GLY A 183 -20.77 -7.15 1.73
CA GLY A 183 -19.81 -7.56 2.75
C GLY A 183 -18.53 -6.74 2.69
N ILE A 184 -17.38 -7.42 2.77
CA ILE A 184 -16.04 -6.82 2.77
C ILE A 184 -15.69 -5.99 1.51
N GLY A 185 -16.51 -6.09 0.44
CA GLY A 185 -16.35 -5.30 -0.79
C GLY A 185 -17.26 -4.07 -0.85
N ALA A 186 -17.91 -3.71 0.26
CA ALA A 186 -18.80 -2.56 0.31
C ALA A 186 -18.78 -1.88 1.67
N TYR A 187 -19.13 -0.61 1.71
CA TYR A 187 -19.12 0.22 2.92
C TYR A 187 -20.45 0.94 3.10
N TYR A 188 -20.96 0.90 4.33
CA TYR A 188 -21.99 1.81 4.76
C TYR A 188 -21.36 3.15 5.15
N VAL A 189 -21.89 4.21 4.60
CA VAL A 189 -21.54 5.58 4.95
C VAL A 189 -22.77 6.25 5.54
N TYR A 190 -22.71 6.60 6.83
CA TYR A 190 -23.77 7.30 7.52
C TYR A 190 -23.43 8.78 7.55
N LEU A 191 -24.31 9.62 6.93
CA LEU A 191 -24.08 11.04 6.76
C LEU A 191 -24.62 11.83 7.96
N ARG A 192 -23.98 12.96 8.24
CA ARG A 192 -24.44 13.93 9.23
C ARG A 192 -25.72 14.62 8.74
N LYS A 193 -26.46 15.17 9.68
CA LYS A 193 -27.58 16.07 9.39
C LYS A 193 -27.05 17.48 9.27
#